data_d6bdc8b7cfbd12856264e4040d6a52f1
#
_entry.id   d6bdc8b7cfbd12856264e4040d6a52f1
#
_cell.length_a   1.000
_cell.length_b   1.000
_cell.length_c   1.000
_cell.angle_alpha   90.00
_cell.angle_beta   90.00
_cell.angle_gamma   90.00
#
_symmetry.space_group_name_H-M   'P 1'
#
loop_
_entity.id
_entity.type
_entity.pdbx_description
1 polymer ?
#
loop_
_entity_poly.entity_id
_entity_poly.type
_entity_poly.pdbx_seq_one_letter_code
_entity_poly.pdbx_strand_id
1 'polypeptide(L)'
;KMYIFIISLLTLSIVGCGGNGSGDNEEGEARGNTKGTIGVSVLTLGNPFFSVIAEGVREEAAKHGYDVVVVDGDRDVQKQANQIDDFLTTGVDAIILNPCDRQSIGPAIEKANKAGVPVFTCDLKCVAEGAEVVSHVGSDNLQGGKLAGEAMIEALGNEGGEVLVVH
;
A
#
# COMPACT_ATOMS: atom_id res chain seq x y z
N LYS A 1 17.51 -46.72 -46.19
CA LYS A 1 16.40 -46.18 -47.02
C LYS A 1 16.07 -44.79 -46.45
N MET A 2 16.43 -43.82 -47.27
CA MET A 2 16.40 -42.39 -47.04
C MET A 2 15.13 -41.85 -47.72
N TYR A 3 14.26 -41.17 -46.97
CA TYR A 3 13.12 -40.45 -47.52
C TYR A 3 13.29 -38.95 -47.23
N ILE A 4 13.58 -38.22 -48.28
CA ILE A 4 13.61 -36.77 -48.35
C ILE A 4 12.17 -36.34 -48.64
N PHE A 5 11.58 -35.55 -47.72
CA PHE A 5 10.32 -34.83 -48.00
C PHE A 5 10.62 -33.33 -48.18
N ILE A 6 10.53 -32.91 -49.40
CA ILE A 6 10.52 -31.50 -49.81
C ILE A 6 9.08 -31.00 -49.62
N ILE A 7 8.88 -30.00 -48.77
CA ILE A 7 7.61 -29.28 -48.73
C ILE A 7 7.84 -27.84 -49.17
N SER A 8 7.13 -27.57 -50.24
CA SER A 8 7.05 -26.35 -51.04
C SER A 8 6.56 -25.14 -50.24
N LEU A 9 7.28 -24.04 -50.43
CA LEU A 9 6.97 -22.69 -49.99
C LEU A 9 5.79 -22.13 -50.81
N LEU A 10 4.67 -21.83 -50.19
CA LEU A 10 3.56 -21.10 -50.80
C LEU A 10 3.40 -19.74 -50.10
N THR A 11 3.91 -18.71 -50.73
CA THR A 11 3.70 -17.30 -50.38
C THR A 11 2.33 -16.85 -50.84
N LEU A 12 1.47 -16.45 -49.92
CA LEU A 12 0.22 -15.77 -50.23
C LEU A 12 0.29 -14.33 -49.69
N SER A 13 0.48 -13.39 -50.62
CA SER A 13 0.40 -11.96 -50.37
C SER A 13 -1.08 -11.54 -50.41
N ILE A 14 -1.60 -11.03 -49.29
CA ILE A 14 -2.89 -10.35 -49.28
C ILE A 14 -2.64 -8.88 -49.00
N VAL A 15 -2.79 -8.06 -50.01
CA VAL A 15 -2.95 -6.61 -49.93
C VAL A 15 -4.43 -6.35 -49.62
N GLY A 16 -4.70 -5.70 -48.50
CA GLY A 16 -6.03 -5.24 -48.11
C GLY A 16 -5.94 -3.82 -47.59
N CYS A 17 -6.45 -2.90 -48.41
CA CYS A 17 -6.63 -1.48 -48.07
C CYS A 17 -7.76 -1.24 -47.09
N GLY A 18 -7.54 -0.28 -46.17
CA GLY A 18 -8.53 0.75 -45.85
C GLY A 18 -9.53 0.39 -44.73
N GLY A 19 -9.44 1.10 -43.61
CA GLY A 19 -10.47 1.16 -42.59
C GLY A 19 -10.01 2.05 -41.45
N ASN A 20 -10.31 3.34 -41.54
CA ASN A 20 -10.16 4.33 -40.49
C ASN A 20 -11.15 3.98 -39.38
N GLY A 21 -10.64 3.66 -38.17
CA GLY A 21 -11.43 3.40 -37.00
C GLY A 21 -10.63 3.85 -35.77
N SER A 22 -10.90 5.08 -35.36
CA SER A 22 -10.44 5.60 -34.07
C SER A 22 -11.02 4.73 -32.97
N GLY A 23 -10.18 3.97 -32.33
CA GLY A 23 -10.45 3.27 -31.06
C GLY A 23 -9.31 3.61 -30.14
N ASP A 24 -9.56 4.58 -29.27
CA ASP A 24 -8.67 4.95 -28.19
C ASP A 24 -8.57 3.76 -27.23
N ASN A 25 -7.59 2.92 -27.42
CA ASN A 25 -7.12 1.98 -26.42
C ASN A 25 -5.97 2.65 -25.67
N GLU A 26 -6.31 3.46 -24.69
CA GLU A 26 -5.40 3.82 -23.61
C GLU A 26 -5.27 2.61 -22.67
N GLU A 27 -4.48 1.64 -23.04
CA GLU A 27 -3.98 0.61 -22.11
C GLU A 27 -2.56 0.23 -22.51
N GLY A 28 -1.62 0.90 -21.90
CA GLY A 28 -0.20 0.61 -22.04
C GLY A 28 0.64 1.79 -21.67
N GLU A 29 0.38 2.41 -20.51
CA GLU A 29 1.37 3.29 -19.93
C GLU A 29 2.66 2.48 -19.76
N ALA A 30 3.64 2.85 -20.58
CA ALA A 30 5.00 2.37 -20.47
C ALA A 30 5.41 2.52 -19.00
N ARG A 31 5.64 1.40 -18.30
CA ARG A 31 6.35 1.40 -17.01
C ARG A 31 7.65 2.11 -17.27
N GLY A 32 7.68 3.40 -16.94
CA GLY A 32 8.90 4.19 -16.92
C GLY A 32 9.92 3.42 -16.08
N ASN A 33 11.19 3.70 -16.30
CA ASN A 33 12.32 3.06 -15.60
C ASN A 33 12.24 3.38 -14.10
N THR A 34 11.32 2.73 -13.37
CA THR A 34 11.15 2.89 -11.93
C THR A 34 12.20 2.09 -11.20
N LYS A 35 12.63 2.57 -10.04
CA LYS A 35 13.61 1.89 -9.19
C LYS A 35 13.01 0.69 -8.47
N GLY A 36 11.67 0.65 -8.37
CA GLY A 36 10.94 -0.40 -7.69
C GLY A 36 9.51 0.03 -7.35
N THR A 37 8.81 -0.85 -6.65
CA THR A 37 7.40 -0.66 -6.27
C THR A 37 7.24 -0.77 -4.76
N ILE A 38 6.50 0.14 -4.15
CA ILE A 38 6.14 0.13 -2.73
C ILE A 38 4.66 -0.26 -2.61
N GLY A 39 4.37 -1.32 -1.86
CA GLY A 39 3.01 -1.70 -1.47
C GLY A 39 2.56 -0.90 -0.25
N VAL A 40 1.39 -0.30 -0.30
CA VAL A 40 0.80 0.46 0.81
C VAL A 40 -0.58 -0.10 1.14
N SER A 41 -0.74 -0.63 2.35
CA SER A 41 -2.04 -1.07 2.86
C SER A 41 -2.44 -0.18 4.02
N VAL A 42 -3.53 0.58 3.85
CA VAL A 42 -4.07 1.47 4.86
C VAL A 42 -5.27 0.85 5.56
N LEU A 43 -5.57 1.32 6.79
CA LEU A 43 -6.70 0.82 7.58
C LEU A 43 -8.01 0.87 6.81
N THR A 44 -8.31 2.01 6.18
CA THR A 44 -9.44 2.19 5.27
C THR A 44 -9.30 3.47 4.45
N LEU A 45 -9.69 3.42 3.19
CA LEU A 45 -9.79 4.61 2.33
C LEU A 45 -11.11 5.36 2.52
N GLY A 46 -12.07 4.77 3.24
CA GLY A 46 -13.32 5.43 3.59
C GLY A 46 -13.15 6.60 4.59
N ASN A 47 -12.00 6.74 5.23
CA ASN A 47 -11.66 7.88 6.07
C ASN A 47 -10.60 8.75 5.36
N PRO A 48 -10.87 10.05 5.12
CA PRO A 48 -9.96 10.96 4.43
C PRO A 48 -8.54 11.03 5.04
N PHE A 49 -8.40 10.79 6.34
CA PHE A 49 -7.11 10.76 7.01
C PHE A 49 -6.14 9.77 6.36
N PHE A 50 -6.59 8.56 6.05
CA PHE A 50 -5.74 7.53 5.44
C PHE A 50 -5.49 7.78 3.96
N SER A 51 -6.41 8.45 3.27
CA SER A 51 -6.20 8.88 1.88
C SER A 51 -5.09 9.92 1.78
N VAL A 52 -5.00 10.86 2.74
CA VAL A 52 -3.91 11.84 2.82
C VAL A 52 -2.56 11.15 3.06
N ILE A 53 -2.50 10.13 3.93
CA ILE A 53 -1.29 9.33 4.14
C ILE A 53 -0.86 8.65 2.83
N ALA A 54 -1.81 7.98 2.16
CA ALA A 54 -1.53 7.26 0.92
C ALA A 54 -1.02 8.19 -0.19
N GLU A 55 -1.61 9.39 -0.33
CA GLU A 55 -1.20 10.38 -1.32
C GLU A 55 0.19 10.94 -1.00
N GLY A 56 0.45 11.28 0.26
CA GLY A 56 1.78 11.72 0.69
C GLY A 56 2.87 10.70 0.39
N VAL A 57 2.57 9.40 0.57
CA VAL A 57 3.51 8.32 0.19
C VAL A 57 3.73 8.29 -1.32
N ARG A 58 2.66 8.43 -2.14
CA ARG A 58 2.80 8.46 -3.61
C ARG A 58 3.64 9.63 -4.07
N GLU A 59 3.33 10.83 -3.59
CA GLU A 59 4.05 12.04 -3.96
C GLU A 59 5.54 11.96 -3.61
N GLU A 60 5.86 11.44 -2.43
CA GLU A 60 7.25 11.35 -1.99
C GLU A 60 7.99 10.24 -2.73
N ALA A 61 7.40 9.06 -2.88
CA ALA A 61 7.98 7.93 -3.60
C ALA A 61 8.29 8.29 -5.06
N ALA A 62 7.39 9.02 -5.73
CA ALA A 62 7.56 9.47 -7.11
C ALA A 62 8.81 10.35 -7.27
N LYS A 63 9.12 11.24 -6.32
CA LYS A 63 10.33 12.09 -6.34
C LYS A 63 11.61 11.24 -6.31
N HIS A 64 11.54 10.04 -5.76
CA HIS A 64 12.64 9.10 -5.67
C HIS A 64 12.64 8.02 -6.76
N GLY A 65 11.65 8.04 -7.66
CA GLY A 65 11.54 7.12 -8.79
C GLY A 65 10.96 5.75 -8.42
N TYR A 66 10.11 5.69 -7.39
CA TYR A 66 9.37 4.49 -7.02
C TYR A 66 7.89 4.60 -7.41
N ASP A 67 7.33 3.48 -7.85
CA ASP A 67 5.89 3.31 -8.00
C ASP A 67 5.23 2.94 -6.66
N VAL A 68 3.95 3.27 -6.50
CA VAL A 68 3.20 2.98 -5.29
C VAL A 68 1.86 2.32 -5.62
N VAL A 69 1.63 1.14 -5.06
CA VAL A 69 0.35 0.44 -5.10
C VAL A 69 -0.34 0.60 -3.76
N VAL A 70 -1.48 1.30 -3.73
CA VAL A 70 -2.26 1.52 -2.50
C VAL A 70 -3.50 0.64 -2.51
N VAL A 71 -3.75 -0.06 -1.40
CA VAL A 71 -4.92 -0.92 -1.19
C VAL A 71 -5.64 -0.56 0.11
N ASP A 72 -6.95 -0.78 0.11
CA ASP A 72 -7.85 -0.54 1.25
C ASP A 72 -7.96 -1.79 2.12
N GLY A 73 -7.49 -1.72 3.36
CA GLY A 73 -7.62 -2.78 4.36
C GLY A 73 -9.05 -2.99 4.82
N ASP A 74 -9.94 -1.99 4.63
CA ASP A 74 -11.37 -2.06 4.95
C ASP A 74 -11.65 -2.45 6.42
N ARG A 75 -10.73 -2.11 7.30
CA ARG A 75 -10.75 -2.46 8.73
C ARG A 75 -10.77 -3.98 9.00
N ASP A 76 -10.37 -4.78 8.01
CA ASP A 76 -10.34 -6.23 8.08
C ASP A 76 -8.88 -6.72 8.05
N VAL A 77 -8.43 -7.28 9.19
CA VAL A 77 -7.06 -7.78 9.34
C VAL A 77 -6.78 -8.97 8.43
N GLN A 78 -7.78 -9.80 8.12
CA GLN A 78 -7.59 -10.93 7.22
C GLN A 78 -7.44 -10.46 5.77
N LYS A 79 -8.25 -9.47 5.36
CA LYS A 79 -8.10 -8.82 4.06
C LYS A 79 -6.71 -8.21 3.93
N GLN A 80 -6.24 -7.52 4.99
CA GLN A 80 -4.93 -6.90 5.01
C GLN A 80 -3.79 -7.94 4.94
N ALA A 81 -3.94 -9.08 5.62
CA ALA A 81 -2.99 -10.19 5.51
C ALA A 81 -2.92 -10.76 4.08
N ASN A 82 -4.06 -10.92 3.41
CA ASN A 82 -4.12 -11.36 2.01
C ASN A 82 -3.46 -10.32 1.07
N GLN A 83 -3.64 -9.02 1.33
CA GLN A 83 -2.98 -7.95 0.57
C GLN A 83 -1.45 -8.01 0.70
N ILE A 84 -0.93 -8.34 1.88
CA ILE A 84 0.51 -8.57 2.06
C ILE A 84 0.97 -9.75 1.20
N ASP A 85 0.20 -10.84 1.15
CA ASP A 85 0.49 -11.99 0.29
C ASP A 85 0.52 -11.62 -1.21
N ASP A 86 -0.43 -10.77 -1.63
CA ASP A 86 -0.48 -10.26 -3.00
C ASP A 86 0.74 -9.38 -3.31
N PHE A 87 1.16 -8.52 -2.38
CA PHE A 87 2.38 -7.72 -2.52
C PHE A 87 3.62 -8.59 -2.67
N LEU A 88 3.75 -9.64 -1.86
CA LEU A 88 4.87 -10.58 -1.97
C LEU A 88 4.86 -11.33 -3.30
N THR A 89 3.68 -11.71 -3.79
CA THR A 89 3.52 -12.41 -5.07
C THR A 89 3.84 -11.51 -6.26
N THR A 90 3.46 -10.23 -6.18
CA THR A 90 3.73 -9.24 -7.24
C THR A 90 5.14 -8.67 -7.18
N GLY A 91 5.89 -8.96 -6.11
CA GLY A 91 7.30 -8.60 -5.98
C GLY A 91 7.51 -7.12 -5.65
N VAL A 92 6.79 -6.58 -4.67
CA VAL A 92 7.08 -5.23 -4.17
C VAL A 92 8.41 -5.21 -3.41
N ASP A 93 9.10 -4.08 -3.46
CA ASP A 93 10.42 -3.89 -2.82
C ASP A 93 10.31 -3.50 -1.35
N ALA A 94 9.19 -2.93 -0.93
CA ALA A 94 8.91 -2.57 0.45
C ALA A 94 7.40 -2.51 0.71
N ILE A 95 6.99 -2.62 1.97
CA ILE A 95 5.61 -2.49 2.40
C ILE A 95 5.48 -1.38 3.43
N ILE A 96 4.55 -0.44 3.22
CA ILE A 96 4.09 0.51 4.22
C ILE A 96 2.71 0.07 4.67
N LEU A 97 2.55 -0.15 5.96
CA LEU A 97 1.35 -0.73 6.55
C LEU A 97 0.78 0.19 7.63
N ASN A 98 -0.50 0.53 7.51
CA ASN A 98 -1.29 1.02 8.63
C ASN A 98 -2.15 -0.15 9.14
N PRO A 99 -1.74 -0.83 10.23
CA PRO A 99 -2.38 -2.08 10.67
C PRO A 99 -3.87 -1.92 11.01
N CYS A 100 -4.70 -2.86 10.59
CA CYS A 100 -6.09 -2.95 11.04
C CYS A 100 -6.17 -3.42 12.50
N ASP A 101 -5.23 -4.27 12.91
CA ASP A 101 -5.07 -4.68 14.31
C ASP A 101 -3.58 -4.83 14.66
N ARG A 102 -3.21 -4.31 15.82
CA ARG A 102 -1.80 -4.20 16.25
C ARG A 102 -1.13 -5.54 16.51
N GLN A 103 -1.89 -6.54 16.92
CA GLN A 103 -1.39 -7.85 17.31
C GLN A 103 -1.60 -8.88 16.20
N SER A 104 -2.80 -8.93 15.66
CA SER A 104 -3.23 -9.98 14.74
C SER A 104 -2.58 -9.90 13.36
N ILE A 105 -2.01 -8.73 12.99
CA ILE A 105 -1.28 -8.56 11.73
C ILE A 105 0.13 -9.17 11.76
N GLY A 106 0.65 -9.50 12.94
CA GLY A 106 2.01 -10.00 13.13
C GLY A 106 2.43 -11.12 12.20
N PRO A 107 1.66 -12.21 12.08
CA PRO A 107 2.01 -13.33 11.19
C PRO A 107 2.21 -12.92 9.72
N ALA A 108 1.43 -11.95 9.23
CA ALA A 108 1.58 -11.46 7.86
C ALA A 108 2.87 -10.64 7.70
N ILE A 109 3.23 -9.83 8.70
CA ILE A 109 4.52 -9.11 8.73
C ILE A 109 5.68 -10.09 8.79
N GLU A 110 5.62 -11.12 9.64
CA GLU A 110 6.67 -12.15 9.69
C GLU A 110 6.87 -12.84 8.34
N LYS A 111 5.79 -13.06 7.59
CA LYS A 111 5.86 -13.65 6.25
C LYS A 111 6.60 -12.73 5.28
N ALA A 112 6.35 -11.42 5.32
CA ALA A 112 7.09 -10.44 4.53
C ALA A 112 8.57 -10.42 4.94
N ASN A 113 8.87 -10.45 6.24
CA ASN A 113 10.23 -10.50 6.74
C ASN A 113 10.99 -11.74 6.25
N LYS A 114 10.36 -12.93 6.28
CA LYS A 114 10.93 -14.17 5.75
C LYS A 114 11.18 -14.13 4.24
N ALA A 115 10.37 -13.35 3.52
CA ALA A 115 10.57 -13.11 2.08
C ALA A 115 11.64 -12.03 1.79
N GLY A 116 12.20 -11.40 2.82
CA GLY A 116 13.20 -10.35 2.68
C GLY A 116 12.62 -8.98 2.31
N VAL A 117 11.30 -8.81 2.39
CA VAL A 117 10.62 -7.54 2.09
C VAL A 117 10.49 -6.71 3.37
N PRO A 118 11.11 -5.52 3.45
CA PRO A 118 11.05 -4.66 4.61
C PRO A 118 9.65 -4.08 4.81
N VAL A 119 9.21 -4.08 6.08
CA VAL A 119 7.90 -3.54 6.48
C VAL A 119 8.10 -2.31 7.35
N PHE A 120 7.39 -1.26 6.99
CA PHE A 120 7.28 -0.02 7.77
C PHE A 120 5.83 0.12 8.23
N THR A 121 5.62 0.71 9.41
CA THR A 121 4.24 0.98 9.88
C THR A 121 4.00 2.46 10.05
N CYS A 122 2.77 2.90 9.81
CA CYS A 122 2.34 4.27 10.06
C CYS A 122 1.07 4.29 10.91
N ASP A 123 0.89 5.39 11.69
CA ASP A 123 -0.23 5.66 12.58
C ASP A 123 -0.37 4.60 13.69
N LEU A 124 -0.79 3.37 13.41
CA LEU A 124 -0.91 2.28 14.36
C LEU A 124 0.33 1.39 14.35
N LYS A 125 0.99 1.26 15.50
CA LYS A 125 2.20 0.44 15.65
C LYS A 125 1.85 -1.04 15.82
N CYS A 126 2.48 -1.94 15.06
CA CYS A 126 2.46 -3.37 15.35
C CYS A 126 3.19 -3.67 16.66
N VAL A 127 2.60 -4.53 17.49
CA VAL A 127 3.16 -4.96 18.79
C VAL A 127 3.26 -6.48 18.92
N ALA A 128 3.04 -7.22 17.82
CA ALA A 128 3.17 -8.67 17.80
C ALA A 128 4.64 -9.08 17.97
N GLU A 129 4.88 -10.08 18.81
CA GLU A 129 6.19 -10.71 18.92
C GLU A 129 6.56 -11.41 17.62
N GLY A 130 7.83 -11.33 17.22
CA GLY A 130 8.35 -11.95 15.99
C GLY A 130 8.15 -11.13 14.72
N ALA A 131 7.28 -10.13 14.73
CA ALA A 131 7.09 -9.22 13.60
C ALA A 131 8.17 -8.12 13.60
N GLU A 132 9.04 -8.11 12.60
CA GLU A 132 10.08 -7.10 12.46
C GLU A 132 9.57 -5.92 11.63
N VAL A 133 9.51 -4.75 12.26
CA VAL A 133 9.16 -3.46 11.64
C VAL A 133 10.41 -2.60 11.59
N VAL A 134 10.84 -2.21 10.39
CA VAL A 134 12.05 -1.42 10.16
C VAL A 134 11.95 -0.06 10.84
N SER A 135 10.80 0.60 10.68
CA SER A 135 10.50 1.88 11.33
C SER A 135 9.01 2.08 11.46
N HIS A 136 8.63 2.85 12.47
CA HIS A 136 7.24 3.27 12.71
C HIS A 136 7.17 4.79 12.74
N VAL A 137 6.18 5.34 12.03
CA VAL A 137 5.86 6.78 12.03
C VAL A 137 4.44 6.97 12.55
N GLY A 138 4.29 7.68 13.66
CA GLY A 138 3.00 7.93 14.27
C GLY A 138 3.03 9.08 15.25
N SER A 139 1.85 9.55 15.67
CA SER A 139 1.71 10.59 16.68
C SER A 139 1.95 10.00 18.08
N ASP A 140 2.53 10.78 18.97
CA ASP A 140 2.53 10.49 20.40
C ASP A 140 1.16 10.83 21.01
N ASN A 141 0.26 9.86 20.94
CA ASN A 141 -1.12 10.03 21.38
C ASN A 141 -1.22 10.23 22.91
N LEU A 142 -0.24 9.73 23.68
CA LEU A 142 -0.18 9.98 25.14
C LEU A 142 0.15 11.44 25.44
N GLN A 143 1.13 11.99 24.72
CA GLN A 143 1.46 13.41 24.81
C GLN A 143 0.28 14.28 24.36
N GLY A 144 -0.34 13.92 23.22
CA GLY A 144 -1.53 14.61 22.70
C GLY A 144 -2.68 14.65 23.72
N GLY A 145 -2.97 13.51 24.37
CA GLY A 145 -3.98 13.43 25.43
C GLY A 145 -3.65 14.29 26.66
N LYS A 146 -2.39 14.33 27.08
CA LYS A 146 -1.95 15.20 28.19
C LYS A 146 -2.15 16.68 27.84
N LEU A 147 -1.69 17.12 26.67
CA LEU A 147 -1.85 18.50 26.21
C LEU A 147 -3.32 18.92 26.10
N ALA A 148 -4.19 18.02 25.61
CA ALA A 148 -5.62 18.28 25.57
C ALA A 148 -6.22 18.43 26.98
N GLY A 149 -5.80 17.59 27.93
CA GLY A 149 -6.19 17.70 29.34
C GLY A 149 -5.73 19.00 29.97
N GLU A 150 -4.51 19.42 29.75
CA GLU A 150 -3.95 20.69 30.26
C GLU A 150 -4.73 21.89 29.70
N ALA A 151 -4.97 21.93 28.39
CA ALA A 151 -5.76 22.98 27.75
C ALA A 151 -7.20 23.03 28.28
N MET A 152 -7.79 21.87 28.57
CA MET A 152 -9.13 21.79 29.17
C MET A 152 -9.15 22.35 30.60
N ILE A 153 -8.17 22.01 31.42
CA ILE A 153 -8.05 22.53 32.80
C ILE A 153 -7.91 24.06 32.77
N GLU A 154 -7.09 24.59 31.86
CA GLU A 154 -6.92 26.02 31.68
C GLU A 154 -8.25 26.70 31.27
N ALA A 155 -8.98 26.11 30.33
CA ALA A 155 -10.26 26.64 29.85
C ALA A 155 -11.37 26.65 30.91
N LEU A 156 -11.39 25.64 31.80
CA LEU A 156 -12.38 25.54 32.87
C LEU A 156 -12.02 26.44 34.09
N GLY A 157 -10.77 26.82 34.23
CA GLY A 157 -10.30 27.67 35.30
C GLY A 157 -10.46 27.03 36.71
N ASN A 158 -10.44 27.86 37.76
CA ASN A 158 -10.50 27.38 39.13
C ASN A 158 -11.86 26.85 39.59
N GLU A 159 -12.91 27.20 38.87
CA GLU A 159 -14.28 26.76 39.22
C GLU A 159 -14.57 25.33 38.76
N GLY A 160 -13.74 24.82 37.82
CA GLY A 160 -13.92 23.51 37.24
C GLY A 160 -15.15 23.44 36.31
N GLY A 161 -15.63 22.23 36.05
CA GLY A 161 -16.81 22.00 35.22
C GLY A 161 -17.03 20.54 34.88
N GLU A 162 -18.13 20.23 34.26
CA GLU A 162 -18.44 18.91 33.74
C GLU A 162 -17.75 18.72 32.37
N VAL A 163 -17.15 17.55 32.17
CA VAL A 163 -16.41 17.20 30.96
C VAL A 163 -17.01 15.92 30.37
N LEU A 164 -17.36 15.96 29.09
CA LEU A 164 -17.76 14.80 28.31
C LEU A 164 -16.59 14.33 27.42
N VAL A 165 -16.19 13.08 27.61
CA VAL A 165 -15.22 12.43 26.70
C VAL A 165 -15.97 11.51 25.76
N VAL A 166 -15.79 11.70 24.47
CA VAL A 166 -16.35 10.84 23.43
C VAL A 166 -15.23 9.98 22.84
N HIS A 167 -15.46 8.68 22.76
CA HIS A 167 -14.48 7.68 22.27
C HIS A 167 -15.10 6.69 21.29
#